data_7dfabd1e33ee628dd084ca59b8ddb5f7
#
_entry.id   7dfabd1e33ee628dd084ca59b8ddb5f7
#
_cell.length_a   1.000
_cell.length_b   1.000
_cell.length_c   1.000
_cell.angle_alpha   90.00
_cell.angle_beta   90.00
_cell.angle_gamma   90.00
#
_symmetry.space_group_name_H-M   'P 1'
#
loop_
_entity.id
_entity.type
_entity.pdbx_description
1 polymer ?
#
loop_
_entity_poly.entity_id
_entity_poly.type
_entity_poly.pdbx_seq_one_letter_code
_entity_poly.pdbx_strand_id
1 'polypeptide(L)'
;DDYIDFMYAGGGNDRHFTDYMADSVWGRYLVDGDREAALRHLPVMRHIYRLWDEKFDFDKRLYFVEPLLDATEYTVSSIDASGGKDGFRGGDAFRPSINSYMFANARALSRLAAMAGDEAMARDYAARTEAIRGHVLADLWSEKLTHFIDRHQSRKNPHVTYWEPIRNRELVGYLPWMFDLVPDEARYAQAWRHLLDLASLAGKAGMRTVEVNYEYYMRQYRYLGPDPECQWNGPVWPYQTTQVLIGLANLLDHYQSLGPVTRSDYMRLLRQYTALHYQGAGKAKRLDLEEDYHPETGQPIVGLERSHHYFHSGYNDLILTGLVGIRPRADDVLEVNPLLPEAGDPQALAWFRAQDVPYHGRRIAVTWDADGSHYGRGKGLSIEVDGREVARRPTLGRLTTAVESARNATIDRPINRAVQLVRGQFPKGSASSNTDPENVHDAIDGRLWFFPELPNGWSSAPSPAGQWYAIDFGKPVVLGRAELAFFADGKGFAVPRGYRLQAMIGGGWKTIATPRGSPVADGITFLRWPAIRTDKVRLLMTPKGGKAIRLVEFKLFQD
;
A
#
# COMPACT_ATOMS: atom_id res chain seq x y z
N ASP A 1 7.76 6.56 4.39
CA ASP A 1 8.88 6.74 5.34
C ASP A 1 8.40 6.66 6.77
N ASP A 2 7.45 7.49 7.18
CA ASP A 2 6.91 7.51 8.54
C ASP A 2 6.29 6.14 8.92
N TYR A 3 5.67 5.44 7.97
CA TYR A 3 5.13 4.11 8.20
C TYR A 3 6.24 3.06 8.42
N ILE A 4 7.31 3.10 7.65
CA ILE A 4 8.48 2.21 7.85
C ILE A 4 9.12 2.48 9.21
N ASP A 5 9.34 3.74 9.56
CA ASP A 5 9.88 4.13 10.87
C ASP A 5 8.95 3.68 12.02
N PHE A 6 7.64 3.82 11.85
CA PHE A 6 6.64 3.36 12.80
C PHE A 6 6.67 1.84 13.01
N MET A 7 6.67 1.07 11.92
CA MET A 7 6.69 -0.39 11.97
C MET A 7 7.97 -0.91 12.65
N TYR A 8 9.12 -0.35 12.30
CA TYR A 8 10.39 -0.77 12.90
C TYR A 8 10.65 -0.18 14.31
N ALA A 9 9.89 0.82 14.75
CA ALA A 9 9.89 1.29 16.14
C ALA A 9 8.99 0.45 17.06
N GLY A 10 8.35 -0.62 16.55
CA GLY A 10 7.46 -1.48 17.31
C GLY A 10 5.99 -1.08 17.24
N GLY A 11 5.61 -0.27 16.22
CA GLY A 11 4.22 0.14 15.98
C GLY A 11 3.34 -0.92 15.30
N GLY A 12 3.89 -2.11 15.01
CA GLY A 12 3.14 -3.23 14.46
C GLY A 12 2.16 -3.83 15.47
N ASN A 13 1.19 -4.61 14.99
CA ASN A 13 0.30 -5.35 15.86
C ASN A 13 0.94 -6.66 16.34
N ASP A 14 0.41 -7.22 17.42
CA ASP A 14 0.91 -8.45 18.07
C ASP A 14 0.70 -9.72 17.24
N ARG A 15 0.02 -9.64 16.08
CA ARG A 15 -0.31 -10.82 15.26
C ARG A 15 0.86 -11.30 14.41
N HIS A 16 1.89 -10.49 14.19
CA HIS A 16 3.01 -10.83 13.31
C HIS A 16 2.54 -11.28 11.92
N PHE A 17 1.82 -10.40 11.22
CA PHE A 17 1.46 -10.65 9.83
C PHE A 17 2.71 -10.81 8.97
N THR A 18 2.60 -11.69 7.95
CA THR A 18 3.63 -11.82 6.92
C THR A 18 3.83 -10.49 6.19
N ASP A 19 5.06 -10.16 5.87
CA ASP A 19 5.41 -8.91 5.21
C ASP A 19 6.64 -9.05 4.29
N TYR A 20 6.82 -8.04 3.43
CA TYR A 20 8.02 -7.84 2.61
C TYR A 20 8.67 -6.48 2.90
N MET A 21 8.70 -6.08 4.16
CA MET A 21 9.11 -4.75 4.59
C MET A 21 10.58 -4.43 4.24
N ALA A 22 11.50 -5.40 4.37
CA ALA A 22 12.89 -5.18 4.01
C ALA A 22 13.06 -4.95 2.50
N ASP A 23 12.29 -5.68 1.67
CA ASP A 23 12.26 -5.45 0.22
C ASP A 23 11.66 -4.07 -0.12
N SER A 24 10.65 -3.61 0.64
CA SER A 24 10.09 -2.26 0.48
C SER A 24 11.11 -1.16 0.81
N VAL A 25 11.96 -1.35 1.83
CA VAL A 25 13.07 -0.43 2.14
C VAL A 25 14.08 -0.39 1.01
N TRP A 26 14.42 -1.55 0.43
CA TRP A 26 15.26 -1.61 -0.75
C TRP A 26 14.62 -0.90 -1.95
N GLY A 27 13.34 -1.16 -2.23
CA GLY A 27 12.58 -0.50 -3.30
C GLY A 27 12.56 1.03 -3.15
N ARG A 28 12.38 1.53 -1.92
CA ARG A 28 12.49 2.95 -1.62
C ARG A 28 13.88 3.50 -1.96
N TYR A 29 14.95 2.80 -1.55
CA TYR A 29 16.32 3.20 -1.87
C TYR A 29 16.56 3.31 -3.38
N LEU A 30 15.99 2.41 -4.18
CA LEU A 30 16.09 2.49 -5.64
C LEU A 30 15.46 3.78 -6.21
N VAL A 31 14.48 4.37 -5.53
CA VAL A 31 13.81 5.60 -5.96
C VAL A 31 14.51 6.85 -5.44
N ASP A 32 14.87 6.89 -4.15
CA ASP A 32 15.39 8.11 -3.53
C ASP A 32 16.92 8.16 -3.45
N GLY A 33 17.60 7.03 -3.51
CA GLY A 33 19.05 6.92 -3.37
C GLY A 33 19.57 7.22 -1.96
N ASP A 34 18.69 7.34 -0.96
CA ASP A 34 19.06 7.66 0.43
C ASP A 34 19.62 6.43 1.14
N ARG A 35 20.94 6.26 1.05
CA ARG A 35 21.69 5.17 1.67
C ARG A 35 21.56 5.17 3.20
N GLU A 36 21.60 6.34 3.83
CA GLU A 36 21.54 6.46 5.29
C GLU A 36 20.17 6.00 5.81
N ALA A 37 19.09 6.47 5.19
CA ALA A 37 17.74 6.02 5.52
C ALA A 37 17.54 4.53 5.28
N ALA A 38 18.08 3.98 4.19
CA ALA A 38 17.98 2.55 3.89
C ALA A 38 18.70 1.67 4.92
N LEU A 39 19.83 2.12 5.44
CA LEU A 39 20.64 1.35 6.41
C LEU A 39 20.20 1.56 7.86
N ARG A 40 19.45 2.60 8.17
CA ARG A 40 19.04 2.97 9.54
C ARG A 40 18.41 1.80 10.29
N HIS A 41 17.56 1.03 9.64
CA HIS A 41 16.80 -0.06 10.24
C HIS A 41 17.42 -1.45 10.01
N LEU A 42 18.59 -1.56 9.39
CA LEU A 42 19.18 -2.86 9.05
C LEU A 42 19.29 -3.85 10.25
N PRO A 43 19.68 -3.44 11.46
CA PRO A 43 19.72 -4.35 12.61
C PRO A 43 18.34 -4.89 13.01
N VAL A 44 17.32 -4.04 13.00
CA VAL A 44 15.95 -4.45 13.37
C VAL A 44 15.29 -5.26 12.26
N MET A 45 15.51 -4.94 10.99
CA MET A 45 15.06 -5.77 9.86
C MET A 45 15.60 -7.20 9.95
N ARG A 46 16.92 -7.33 10.25
CA ARG A 46 17.55 -8.64 10.49
C ARG A 46 16.92 -9.38 11.66
N HIS A 47 16.62 -8.66 12.75
CA HIS A 47 15.96 -9.24 13.93
C HIS A 47 14.57 -9.77 13.59
N ILE A 48 13.73 -8.97 12.94
CA ILE A 48 12.37 -9.34 12.53
C ILE A 48 12.40 -10.53 11.57
N TYR A 49 13.30 -10.53 10.58
CA TYR A 49 13.47 -11.68 9.69
C TYR A 49 13.69 -12.98 10.45
N ARG A 50 14.55 -12.96 11.49
CA ARG A 50 14.87 -14.14 12.29
C ARG A 50 13.74 -14.61 13.21
N LEU A 51 12.79 -13.74 13.57
CA LEU A 51 11.61 -14.17 14.32
C LEU A 51 10.77 -15.17 13.53
N TRP A 52 10.83 -15.15 12.20
CA TRP A 52 10.17 -16.13 11.34
C TRP A 52 10.84 -17.50 11.34
N ASP A 53 12.06 -17.66 11.90
CA ASP A 53 12.75 -18.97 11.99
C ASP A 53 11.92 -19.98 12.83
N GLU A 54 11.04 -19.54 13.72
CA GLU A 54 10.09 -20.42 14.44
C GLU A 54 8.99 -21.02 13.54
N LYS A 55 8.74 -20.40 12.39
CA LYS A 55 7.83 -20.88 11.33
C LYS A 55 8.57 -21.53 10.17
N PHE A 56 9.83 -21.92 10.37
CA PHE A 56 10.65 -22.62 9.38
C PHE A 56 10.68 -24.13 9.67
N ASP A 57 10.23 -24.93 8.72
CA ASP A 57 10.33 -26.40 8.80
C ASP A 57 11.68 -26.85 8.25
N PHE A 58 12.54 -27.38 9.12
CA PHE A 58 13.91 -27.82 8.76
C PHE A 58 13.95 -29.05 7.84
N ASP A 59 12.90 -29.90 7.87
CA ASP A 59 12.81 -31.08 6.99
C ASP A 59 12.48 -30.66 5.56
N LYS A 60 11.58 -29.67 5.42
CA LYS A 60 11.13 -29.14 4.12
C LYS A 60 11.89 -27.93 3.65
N ARG A 61 12.62 -27.26 4.54
CA ARG A 61 13.37 -26.02 4.28
C ARG A 61 12.52 -24.92 3.68
N LEU A 62 11.26 -24.85 4.12
CA LEU A 62 10.27 -23.86 3.73
C LEU A 62 9.64 -23.25 4.97
N TYR A 63 9.20 -22.03 4.83
CA TYR A 63 8.37 -21.36 5.82
C TYR A 63 6.91 -21.81 5.67
N PHE A 64 6.20 -21.86 6.79
CA PHE A 64 4.77 -22.12 6.82
C PHE A 64 4.06 -21.08 7.66
N VAL A 65 2.77 -20.90 7.41
CA VAL A 65 1.96 -19.90 8.12
C VAL A 65 0.49 -20.33 8.15
N GLU A 66 -0.21 -19.95 9.21
CA GLU A 66 -1.67 -19.95 9.26
C GLU A 66 -2.18 -18.87 8.29
N PRO A 67 -3.14 -19.16 7.38
CA PRO A 67 -3.63 -18.16 6.42
C PRO A 67 -4.11 -16.84 7.03
N LEU A 68 -4.71 -16.86 8.23
CA LEU A 68 -5.07 -15.63 8.93
C LEU A 68 -3.87 -14.70 9.18
N LEU A 69 -2.68 -15.24 9.44
CA LEU A 69 -1.46 -14.44 9.64
C LEU A 69 -0.84 -13.99 8.31
N ASP A 70 -1.35 -14.50 7.21
CA ASP A 70 -1.06 -14.05 5.85
C ASP A 70 -2.11 -13.04 5.34
N ALA A 71 -3.01 -12.61 6.24
CA ALA A 71 -4.18 -11.78 5.96
C ALA A 71 -5.07 -12.33 4.83
N THR A 72 -5.20 -13.66 4.76
CA THR A 72 -5.94 -14.38 3.71
C THR A 72 -6.74 -15.54 4.30
N GLU A 73 -7.49 -15.30 5.33
CA GLU A 73 -8.37 -16.29 5.96
C GLU A 73 -9.41 -16.85 4.98
N TYR A 74 -9.93 -18.05 5.25
CA TYR A 74 -10.86 -18.75 4.36
C TYR A 74 -10.27 -19.11 2.99
N THR A 75 -9.00 -19.48 2.96
CA THR A 75 -8.35 -20.05 1.77
C THR A 75 -8.60 -21.55 1.68
N VAL A 76 -8.19 -22.18 0.58
CA VAL A 76 -8.34 -23.62 0.39
C VAL A 76 -7.71 -24.40 1.54
N SER A 77 -6.49 -24.04 1.96
CA SER A 77 -5.77 -24.75 3.02
C SER A 77 -6.48 -24.67 4.38
N SER A 78 -7.04 -23.52 4.75
CA SER A 78 -7.73 -23.35 6.03
C SER A 78 -9.13 -23.97 6.03
N ILE A 79 -9.89 -23.83 4.95
CA ILE A 79 -11.22 -24.45 4.81
C ILE A 79 -11.11 -25.96 4.79
N ASP A 80 -10.22 -26.55 3.98
CA ASP A 80 -10.02 -27.99 3.91
C ASP A 80 -9.56 -28.56 5.27
N ALA A 81 -8.67 -27.86 5.98
CA ALA A 81 -8.22 -28.25 7.32
C ALA A 81 -9.35 -28.26 8.36
N SER A 82 -10.40 -27.48 8.18
CA SER A 82 -11.60 -27.47 9.02
C SER A 82 -12.61 -28.57 8.64
N GLY A 83 -12.38 -29.32 7.56
CA GLY A 83 -13.36 -30.23 6.97
C GLY A 83 -14.53 -29.50 6.31
N GLY A 84 -14.29 -28.29 5.77
CA GLY A 84 -15.29 -27.47 5.10
C GLY A 84 -16.27 -26.75 6.03
N LYS A 85 -15.99 -26.69 7.33
CA LYS A 85 -16.91 -26.12 8.34
C LYS A 85 -16.64 -24.65 8.63
N ASP A 86 -15.38 -24.25 8.56
CA ASP A 86 -14.86 -22.91 8.82
C ASP A 86 -13.54 -22.74 8.06
N GLY A 87 -12.86 -21.63 8.19
CA GLY A 87 -11.56 -21.38 7.57
C GLY A 87 -10.90 -20.14 8.17
N PHE A 88 -11.47 -19.60 9.26
CA PHE A 88 -10.94 -18.40 9.88
C PHE A 88 -9.62 -18.66 10.61
N ARG A 89 -9.51 -19.80 11.29
CA ARG A 89 -8.32 -20.22 12.02
C ARG A 89 -7.81 -21.57 11.54
N GLY A 90 -6.52 -21.80 11.75
CA GLY A 90 -5.86 -23.06 11.41
C GLY A 90 -5.53 -23.17 9.93
N GLY A 91 -5.17 -24.39 9.52
CA GLY A 91 -4.78 -24.66 8.13
C GLY A 91 -3.36 -24.19 7.82
N ASP A 92 -2.44 -24.22 8.82
CA ASP A 92 -1.03 -23.95 8.58
C ASP A 92 -0.56 -24.68 7.32
N ALA A 93 0.07 -23.92 6.42
CA ALA A 93 0.51 -24.41 5.14
C ALA A 93 1.85 -23.79 4.72
N PHE A 94 2.62 -24.56 3.96
CA PHE A 94 3.76 -24.05 3.19
C PHE A 94 3.19 -23.32 1.99
N ARG A 95 3.17 -21.98 2.06
CA ARG A 95 2.49 -21.14 1.09
C ARG A 95 3.45 -20.42 0.15
N PRO A 96 3.08 -20.21 -1.12
CA PRO A 96 3.84 -19.35 -2.04
C PRO A 96 4.05 -17.93 -1.51
N SER A 97 3.08 -17.35 -0.78
CA SER A 97 3.14 -16.00 -0.20
C SER A 97 4.30 -15.84 0.77
N ILE A 98 4.25 -16.52 1.94
CA ILE A 98 5.29 -16.38 2.99
C ILE A 98 6.69 -16.70 2.44
N ASN A 99 6.82 -17.72 1.58
CA ASN A 99 8.10 -18.08 1.02
C ASN A 99 8.62 -17.05 0.01
N SER A 100 7.74 -16.40 -0.76
CA SER A 100 8.11 -15.27 -1.63
C SER A 100 8.51 -14.04 -0.82
N TYR A 101 7.81 -13.73 0.28
CA TYR A 101 8.17 -12.62 1.17
C TYR A 101 9.51 -12.86 1.86
N MET A 102 9.76 -14.06 2.37
CA MET A 102 11.03 -14.42 3.00
C MET A 102 12.19 -14.43 1.99
N PHE A 103 11.95 -14.85 0.74
CA PHE A 103 12.89 -14.70 -0.36
C PHE A 103 13.24 -13.23 -0.63
N ALA A 104 12.24 -12.38 -0.77
CA ALA A 104 12.39 -10.96 -1.08
C ALA A 104 13.13 -10.23 0.06
N ASN A 105 12.72 -10.47 1.31
CA ASN A 105 13.37 -9.91 2.49
C ASN A 105 14.82 -10.36 2.64
N ALA A 106 15.13 -11.66 2.39
CA ALA A 106 16.50 -12.15 2.41
C ALA A 106 17.36 -11.48 1.34
N ARG A 107 16.84 -11.36 0.11
CA ARG A 107 17.51 -10.66 -0.99
C ARG A 107 17.79 -9.20 -0.67
N ALA A 108 16.83 -8.50 -0.09
CA ALA A 108 16.99 -7.12 0.33
C ALA A 108 18.04 -6.98 1.44
N LEU A 109 17.98 -7.83 2.47
CA LEU A 109 18.98 -7.86 3.55
C LEU A 109 20.39 -8.15 3.03
N SER A 110 20.55 -9.06 2.06
CA SER A 110 21.82 -9.30 1.39
C SER A 110 22.38 -8.03 0.74
N ARG A 111 21.53 -7.31 -0.05
CA ARG A 111 21.92 -6.09 -0.75
C ARG A 111 22.24 -4.94 0.21
N LEU A 112 21.43 -4.76 1.25
CA LEU A 112 21.64 -3.75 2.28
C LEU A 112 22.89 -4.03 3.12
N ALA A 113 23.17 -5.30 3.45
CA ALA A 113 24.40 -5.71 4.14
C ALA A 113 25.65 -5.43 3.28
N ALA A 114 25.62 -5.78 2.00
CA ALA A 114 26.70 -5.43 1.07
C ALA A 114 26.91 -3.91 0.99
N MET A 115 25.83 -3.14 0.92
CA MET A 115 25.88 -1.68 0.95
C MET A 115 26.50 -1.16 2.26
N ALA A 116 26.23 -1.81 3.40
CA ALA A 116 26.81 -1.47 4.70
C ALA A 116 28.29 -1.89 4.86
N GLY A 117 28.82 -2.74 3.95
CA GLY A 117 30.15 -3.34 4.03
C GLY A 117 30.19 -4.60 4.90
N ASP A 118 29.05 -5.16 5.31
CA ASP A 118 28.97 -6.44 6.03
C ASP A 118 28.90 -7.61 5.04
N GLU A 119 30.06 -7.98 4.50
CA GLU A 119 30.19 -9.05 3.53
C GLU A 119 29.77 -10.44 4.06
N ALA A 120 29.90 -10.66 5.38
CA ALA A 120 29.52 -11.94 5.99
C ALA A 120 28.00 -12.07 6.00
N MET A 121 27.29 -11.04 6.45
CA MET A 121 25.84 -10.98 6.42
C MET A 121 25.30 -11.01 4.98
N ALA A 122 25.95 -10.30 4.05
CA ALA A 122 25.55 -10.28 2.65
C ALA A 122 25.57 -11.69 2.03
N ARG A 123 26.62 -12.47 2.27
CA ARG A 123 26.73 -13.86 1.81
C ARG A 123 25.73 -14.80 2.48
N ASP A 124 25.51 -14.68 3.79
CA ASP A 124 24.52 -15.50 4.51
C ASP A 124 23.12 -15.33 3.92
N TYR A 125 22.67 -14.09 3.75
CA TYR A 125 21.35 -13.81 3.20
C TYR A 125 21.24 -14.10 1.69
N ALA A 126 22.30 -13.97 0.92
CA ALA A 126 22.34 -14.46 -0.47
C ALA A 126 22.12 -15.97 -0.55
N ALA A 127 22.80 -16.74 0.30
CA ALA A 127 22.63 -18.19 0.37
C ALA A 127 21.21 -18.59 0.79
N ARG A 128 20.61 -17.89 1.76
CA ARG A 128 19.19 -18.08 2.16
C ARG A 128 18.23 -17.81 1.00
N THR A 129 18.46 -16.72 0.25
CA THR A 129 17.67 -16.36 -0.92
C THR A 129 17.65 -17.51 -1.94
N GLU A 130 18.81 -18.04 -2.32
CA GLU A 130 18.88 -19.12 -3.30
C GLU A 130 18.33 -20.45 -2.76
N ALA A 131 18.50 -20.74 -1.48
CA ALA A 131 17.91 -21.92 -0.85
C ALA A 131 16.37 -21.87 -0.89
N ILE A 132 15.77 -20.73 -0.52
CA ILE A 132 14.30 -20.56 -0.57
C ILE A 132 13.81 -20.69 -2.02
N ARG A 133 14.49 -20.04 -2.99
CA ARG A 133 14.16 -20.16 -4.41
C ARG A 133 14.13 -21.63 -4.84
N GLY A 134 15.19 -22.38 -4.55
CA GLY A 134 15.29 -23.79 -4.93
C GLY A 134 14.13 -24.63 -4.39
N HIS A 135 13.77 -24.45 -3.11
CA HIS A 135 12.68 -25.20 -2.48
C HIS A 135 11.29 -24.76 -2.97
N VAL A 136 11.05 -23.47 -3.18
CA VAL A 136 9.78 -23.00 -3.77
C VAL A 136 9.56 -23.62 -5.15
N LEU A 137 10.59 -23.62 -6.00
CA LEU A 137 10.49 -24.17 -7.36
C LEU A 137 10.32 -25.70 -7.37
N ALA A 138 11.01 -26.41 -6.49
CA ALA A 138 10.96 -27.87 -6.42
C ALA A 138 9.70 -28.41 -5.74
N ASP A 139 9.24 -27.73 -4.68
CA ASP A 139 8.29 -28.28 -3.73
C ASP A 139 6.89 -27.66 -3.82
N LEU A 140 6.78 -26.38 -4.22
CA LEU A 140 5.49 -25.68 -4.31
C LEU A 140 4.96 -25.56 -5.74
N TRP A 141 5.77 -25.82 -6.78
CA TRP A 141 5.28 -25.91 -8.14
C TRP A 141 4.52 -27.23 -8.36
N SER A 142 3.31 -27.15 -8.87
CA SER A 142 2.50 -28.30 -9.26
C SER A 142 2.44 -28.46 -10.77
N GLU A 143 3.10 -29.45 -11.33
CA GLU A 143 2.99 -29.76 -12.75
C GLU A 143 1.54 -30.09 -13.16
N LYS A 144 0.80 -30.78 -12.28
CA LYS A 144 -0.61 -31.14 -12.51
C LYS A 144 -1.50 -29.90 -12.64
N LEU A 145 -1.32 -28.92 -11.77
CA LEU A 145 -2.09 -27.69 -11.77
C LEU A 145 -1.43 -26.60 -12.62
N THR A 146 -0.16 -26.78 -13.03
CA THR A 146 0.63 -25.74 -13.73
C THR A 146 0.58 -24.42 -12.96
N HIS A 147 0.87 -24.48 -11.66
CA HIS A 147 0.73 -23.36 -10.74
C HIS A 147 1.50 -23.59 -9.45
N PHE A 148 1.92 -22.51 -8.74
CA PHE A 148 2.41 -22.63 -7.37
C PHE A 148 1.22 -22.79 -6.43
N ILE A 149 1.36 -23.69 -5.45
CA ILE A 149 0.27 -24.10 -4.57
C ILE A 149 0.73 -24.25 -3.13
N ASP A 150 -0.22 -24.18 -2.21
CA ASP A 150 -0.01 -24.51 -0.81
C ASP A 150 0.18 -26.03 -0.61
N ARG A 151 0.94 -26.40 0.44
CA ARG A 151 0.98 -27.74 0.99
C ARG A 151 0.67 -27.70 2.48
N HIS A 152 -0.17 -28.61 2.95
CA HIS A 152 -0.58 -28.65 4.37
C HIS A 152 0.61 -28.97 5.30
N GLN A 153 0.73 -28.19 6.38
CA GLN A 153 1.80 -28.37 7.38
C GLN A 153 1.35 -29.23 8.57
N SER A 154 0.07 -29.30 8.85
CA SER A 154 -0.43 -30.00 10.04
C SER A 154 -0.19 -31.52 9.99
N ARG A 155 0.43 -32.06 11.05
CA ARG A 155 0.69 -33.50 11.22
C ARG A 155 -0.42 -34.23 12.00
N LYS A 156 -1.37 -33.49 12.60
CA LYS A 156 -2.39 -34.04 13.51
C LYS A 156 -3.82 -33.65 13.13
N ASN A 157 -3.99 -33.04 11.96
CA ASN A 157 -5.31 -32.63 11.51
C ASN A 157 -6.08 -33.87 10.98
N PRO A 158 -7.37 -34.09 11.34
CA PRO A 158 -8.14 -35.25 10.89
C PRO A 158 -8.65 -35.10 9.44
N HIS A 159 -8.60 -33.92 8.84
CA HIS A 159 -9.20 -33.62 7.52
C HIS A 159 -8.17 -33.48 6.40
N VAL A 160 -6.92 -33.17 6.74
CA VAL A 160 -5.83 -33.00 5.76
C VAL A 160 -4.58 -33.76 6.19
N THR A 161 -3.77 -34.15 5.23
CA THR A 161 -2.52 -34.89 5.47
C THR A 161 -1.32 -33.96 5.37
N TYR A 162 -0.33 -34.15 6.26
CA TYR A 162 0.93 -33.41 6.20
C TYR A 162 1.58 -33.54 4.81
N TRP A 163 2.03 -32.43 4.25
CA TRP A 163 2.66 -32.33 2.94
C TRP A 163 1.74 -32.55 1.73
N GLU A 164 0.46 -32.85 1.94
CA GLU A 164 -0.49 -32.97 0.85
C GLU A 164 -0.70 -31.61 0.17
N PRO A 165 -0.67 -31.54 -1.18
CA PRO A 165 -0.95 -30.30 -1.90
C PRO A 165 -2.45 -29.99 -1.86
N ILE A 166 -2.80 -28.69 -1.85
CA ILE A 166 -4.17 -28.27 -2.11
C ILE A 166 -4.63 -28.70 -3.50
N ARG A 167 -5.96 -28.85 -3.66
CA ARG A 167 -6.55 -29.43 -4.87
C ARG A 167 -6.86 -28.42 -5.97
N ASN A 168 -6.93 -27.14 -5.62
CA ASN A 168 -7.33 -26.04 -6.49
C ASN A 168 -6.24 -24.97 -6.55
N ARG A 169 -6.26 -24.17 -7.62
CA ARG A 169 -5.40 -22.99 -7.73
C ARG A 169 -5.95 -21.85 -6.90
N GLU A 170 -5.05 -21.12 -6.27
CA GLU A 170 -5.34 -19.86 -5.61
C GLU A 170 -4.53 -18.73 -6.27
N LEU A 171 -5.07 -17.53 -6.23
CA LEU A 171 -4.44 -16.35 -6.83
C LEU A 171 -3.05 -16.07 -6.22
N VAL A 172 -2.84 -16.41 -4.95
CA VAL A 172 -1.57 -16.30 -4.22
C VAL A 172 -0.40 -17.03 -4.90
N GLY A 173 -0.69 -18.03 -5.73
CA GLY A 173 0.32 -18.75 -6.49
C GLY A 173 1.07 -17.92 -7.53
N TYR A 174 0.67 -16.67 -7.80
CA TYR A 174 1.41 -15.74 -8.66
C TYR A 174 2.43 -14.88 -7.92
N LEU A 175 2.48 -14.89 -6.58
CA LEU A 175 3.38 -14.05 -5.80
C LEU A 175 4.88 -14.29 -6.06
N PRO A 176 5.35 -15.51 -6.42
CA PRO A 176 6.73 -15.69 -6.81
C PRO A 176 7.22 -14.77 -7.94
N TRP A 177 6.34 -14.38 -8.88
CA TRP A 177 6.69 -13.42 -9.95
C TRP A 177 6.74 -11.96 -9.47
N MET A 178 6.01 -11.62 -8.41
CA MET A 178 6.08 -10.27 -7.84
C MET A 178 7.51 -9.92 -7.43
N PHE A 179 8.31 -10.92 -7.06
CA PHE A 179 9.66 -10.76 -6.55
C PHE A 179 10.74 -11.34 -7.48
N ASP A 180 10.44 -11.64 -8.73
CA ASP A 180 11.39 -12.28 -9.67
C ASP A 180 12.02 -13.58 -9.11
N LEU A 181 11.26 -14.33 -8.31
CA LEU A 181 11.73 -15.59 -7.77
C LEU A 181 11.81 -16.68 -8.85
N VAL A 182 10.86 -16.67 -9.77
CA VAL A 182 10.70 -17.69 -10.82
C VAL A 182 11.75 -17.48 -11.92
N PRO A 183 12.45 -18.53 -12.40
CA PRO A 183 13.35 -18.39 -13.54
C PRO A 183 12.61 -18.21 -14.85
N ASP A 184 13.28 -17.63 -15.85
CA ASP A 184 12.73 -17.45 -17.20
C ASP A 184 12.66 -18.79 -17.96
N GLU A 185 11.67 -19.59 -17.63
CA GLU A 185 11.40 -20.89 -18.25
C GLU A 185 9.95 -20.99 -18.71
N ALA A 186 9.74 -21.46 -19.93
CA ALA A 186 8.42 -21.53 -20.57
C ALA A 186 7.39 -22.34 -19.77
N ARG A 187 7.82 -23.37 -19.00
CA ARG A 187 6.92 -24.21 -18.19
C ARG A 187 6.20 -23.39 -17.10
N TYR A 188 6.91 -22.49 -16.43
CA TYR A 188 6.32 -21.65 -15.39
C TYR A 188 5.41 -20.59 -15.99
N ALA A 189 5.80 -19.98 -17.10
CA ALA A 189 5.02 -18.94 -17.76
C ALA A 189 3.61 -19.42 -18.19
N GLN A 190 3.42 -20.75 -18.37
CA GLN A 190 2.10 -21.31 -18.66
C GLN A 190 1.07 -21.12 -17.54
N ALA A 191 1.48 -20.86 -16.30
CA ALA A 191 0.57 -20.53 -15.20
C ALA A 191 -0.32 -19.33 -15.54
N TRP A 192 0.18 -18.38 -16.29
CA TRP A 192 -0.52 -17.13 -16.58
C TRP A 192 -1.79 -17.31 -17.45
N ARG A 193 -1.97 -18.47 -18.11
CA ARG A 193 -3.20 -18.79 -18.83
C ARG A 193 -4.46 -18.81 -17.94
N HIS A 194 -4.29 -19.12 -16.63
CA HIS A 194 -5.41 -19.24 -15.71
C HIS A 194 -6.06 -17.88 -15.38
N LEU A 195 -5.36 -16.75 -15.60
CA LEU A 195 -5.94 -15.41 -15.52
C LEU A 195 -6.72 -14.99 -16.78
N LEU A 196 -6.67 -15.79 -17.84
CA LEU A 196 -7.41 -15.58 -19.08
C LEU A 196 -8.62 -16.51 -19.20
N ASP A 197 -8.73 -17.50 -18.29
CA ASP A 197 -9.75 -18.54 -18.35
C ASP A 197 -10.84 -18.30 -17.30
N LEU A 198 -12.07 -18.03 -17.78
CA LEU A 198 -13.25 -17.85 -16.93
C LEU A 198 -13.66 -19.13 -16.18
N ALA A 199 -13.19 -20.30 -16.59
CA ALA A 199 -13.35 -21.55 -15.86
C ALA A 199 -12.30 -21.74 -14.75
N SER A 200 -11.35 -20.82 -14.63
CA SER A 200 -10.29 -20.84 -13.61
C SER A 200 -10.30 -19.56 -12.77
N LEU A 201 -9.22 -18.77 -12.80
CA LEU A 201 -9.03 -17.60 -11.94
C LEU A 201 -9.55 -16.28 -12.53
N ALA A 202 -9.89 -16.24 -13.83
CA ALA A 202 -10.50 -15.04 -14.42
C ALA A 202 -11.96 -14.89 -13.99
N GLY A 203 -12.36 -13.69 -13.58
CA GLY A 203 -13.78 -13.32 -13.42
C GLY A 203 -14.15 -12.20 -14.38
N LYS A 204 -15.46 -11.96 -14.59
CA LYS A 204 -15.92 -10.88 -15.50
C LYS A 204 -15.57 -9.50 -14.98
N ALA A 205 -15.62 -9.31 -13.66
CA ALA A 205 -15.33 -8.05 -13.01
C ALA A 205 -13.92 -7.96 -12.41
N GLY A 206 -13.25 -9.10 -12.13
CA GLY A 206 -11.90 -9.12 -11.57
C GLY A 206 -11.37 -10.53 -11.36
N MET A 207 -10.13 -10.67 -10.90
CA MET A 207 -9.49 -11.95 -10.64
C MET A 207 -10.09 -12.62 -9.39
N ARG A 208 -10.39 -13.91 -9.48
CA ARG A 208 -10.85 -14.71 -8.33
C ARG A 208 -9.68 -15.11 -7.46
N THR A 209 -9.86 -15.08 -6.14
CA THR A 209 -8.86 -15.59 -5.19
C THR A 209 -8.68 -17.10 -5.24
N VAL A 210 -9.72 -17.85 -5.65
CA VAL A 210 -9.65 -19.30 -5.89
C VAL A 210 -10.44 -19.68 -7.15
N GLU A 211 -10.11 -20.81 -7.77
CA GLU A 211 -10.83 -21.35 -8.92
C GLU A 211 -12.31 -21.60 -8.66
N VAL A 212 -13.12 -21.33 -9.68
CA VAL A 212 -14.59 -21.46 -9.63
C VAL A 212 -15.08 -22.90 -9.36
N ASN A 213 -14.27 -23.90 -9.63
CA ASN A 213 -14.59 -25.31 -9.38
C ASN A 213 -14.23 -25.81 -7.98
N TYR A 214 -13.73 -24.94 -7.10
CA TYR A 214 -13.49 -25.30 -5.70
C TYR A 214 -14.82 -25.57 -5.00
N GLU A 215 -14.90 -26.66 -4.23
CA GLU A 215 -16.12 -27.12 -3.57
C GLU A 215 -16.80 -26.05 -2.69
N TYR A 216 -15.99 -25.20 -2.07
CA TYR A 216 -16.45 -24.12 -1.18
C TYR A 216 -16.32 -22.72 -1.81
N TYR A 217 -16.26 -22.65 -3.15
CA TYR A 217 -16.17 -21.38 -3.86
C TYR A 217 -17.34 -20.45 -3.51
N MET A 218 -17.03 -19.21 -3.10
CA MET A 218 -17.99 -18.16 -2.71
C MET A 218 -18.95 -18.56 -1.58
N ARG A 219 -18.68 -19.67 -0.85
CA ARG A 219 -19.47 -20.05 0.31
C ARG A 219 -19.20 -19.09 1.45
N GLN A 220 -20.27 -18.48 2.00
CA GLN A 220 -20.18 -17.62 3.16
C GLN A 220 -20.12 -18.42 4.45
N TYR A 221 -19.15 -18.11 5.31
CA TYR A 221 -18.92 -18.79 6.59
C TYR A 221 -19.29 -17.93 7.78
N ARG A 222 -19.07 -16.62 7.71
CA ARG A 222 -19.32 -15.69 8.81
C ARG A 222 -20.08 -14.47 8.34
N TYR A 223 -20.88 -13.95 9.28
CA TYR A 223 -21.62 -12.71 9.13
C TYR A 223 -21.49 -11.87 10.40
N LEU A 224 -21.42 -10.55 10.24
CA LEU A 224 -21.62 -9.57 11.31
C LEU A 224 -23.01 -8.94 11.11
N GLY A 225 -24.02 -9.45 11.85
CA GLY A 225 -25.39 -9.08 11.60
C GLY A 225 -25.87 -9.60 10.24
N PRO A 226 -26.46 -8.73 9.38
CA PRO A 226 -26.91 -9.11 8.05
C PRO A 226 -25.79 -9.19 6.99
N ASP A 227 -24.61 -8.65 7.28
CA ASP A 227 -23.54 -8.45 6.28
C ASP A 227 -22.53 -9.62 6.31
N PRO A 228 -22.05 -10.06 5.14
CA PRO A 228 -21.00 -11.06 5.07
C PRO A 228 -19.66 -10.49 5.55
N GLU A 229 -18.85 -11.33 6.17
CA GLU A 229 -17.48 -10.99 6.54
C GLU A 229 -16.50 -11.38 5.43
N CYS A 230 -15.34 -10.71 5.37
CA CYS A 230 -14.32 -10.90 4.35
C CYS A 230 -13.81 -12.35 4.31
N GLN A 231 -13.65 -12.88 3.10
CA GLN A 231 -13.22 -14.25 2.84
C GLN A 231 -12.39 -14.31 1.54
N TRP A 232 -11.48 -15.30 1.46
CA TRP A 232 -10.57 -15.46 0.32
C TRP A 232 -10.88 -16.70 -0.55
N ASN A 233 -12.09 -17.22 -0.45
CA ASN A 233 -12.53 -18.40 -1.20
C ASN A 233 -13.32 -18.07 -2.49
N GLY A 234 -12.93 -17.01 -3.19
CA GLY A 234 -13.51 -16.64 -4.49
C GLY A 234 -13.64 -15.15 -4.79
N PRO A 235 -13.91 -14.26 -3.81
CA PRO A 235 -14.02 -12.83 -4.06
C PRO A 235 -12.80 -12.23 -4.76
N VAL A 236 -13.01 -11.10 -5.42
CA VAL A 236 -11.91 -10.27 -5.93
C VAL A 236 -11.35 -9.44 -4.80
N TRP A 237 -10.09 -9.63 -4.49
CA TRP A 237 -9.38 -8.82 -3.51
C TRP A 237 -8.42 -7.85 -4.19
N PRO A 238 -8.65 -6.54 -4.11
CA PRO A 238 -7.75 -5.51 -4.65
C PRO A 238 -6.31 -5.64 -4.16
N TYR A 239 -6.11 -6.01 -2.89
CA TYR A 239 -4.79 -6.25 -2.33
C TYR A 239 -4.00 -7.29 -3.15
N GLN A 240 -4.58 -8.48 -3.37
CA GLN A 240 -3.90 -9.54 -4.10
C GLN A 240 -3.88 -9.28 -5.62
N THR A 241 -4.92 -8.61 -6.15
CA THR A 241 -4.94 -8.15 -7.55
C THR A 241 -3.75 -7.24 -7.85
N THR A 242 -3.41 -6.33 -6.93
CA THR A 242 -2.21 -5.48 -7.05
C THR A 242 -0.94 -6.32 -7.10
N GLN A 243 -0.77 -7.29 -6.19
CA GLN A 243 0.42 -8.15 -6.15
C GLN A 243 0.58 -8.97 -7.44
N VAL A 244 -0.52 -9.52 -7.96
CA VAL A 244 -0.51 -10.30 -9.21
C VAL A 244 -0.19 -9.42 -10.41
N LEU A 245 -0.73 -8.20 -10.49
CA LEU A 245 -0.42 -7.29 -11.59
C LEU A 245 1.02 -6.77 -11.53
N ILE A 246 1.62 -6.61 -10.35
CA ILE A 246 3.07 -6.36 -10.23
C ILE A 246 3.85 -7.56 -10.80
N GLY A 247 3.46 -8.79 -10.43
CA GLY A 247 4.07 -10.01 -10.97
C GLY A 247 3.92 -10.12 -12.49
N LEU A 248 2.76 -9.76 -13.06
CA LEU A 248 2.53 -9.72 -14.50
C LEU A 248 3.38 -8.63 -15.18
N ALA A 249 3.51 -7.46 -14.57
CA ALA A 249 4.38 -6.41 -15.06
C ALA A 249 5.85 -6.85 -15.09
N ASN A 250 6.32 -7.55 -14.06
CA ASN A 250 7.66 -8.12 -14.02
C ASN A 250 7.86 -9.18 -15.11
N LEU A 251 6.89 -10.09 -15.28
CA LEU A 251 6.94 -11.07 -16.36
C LEU A 251 7.10 -10.39 -17.73
N LEU A 252 6.26 -9.41 -18.04
CA LEU A 252 6.25 -8.71 -19.34
C LEU A 252 7.49 -7.84 -19.58
N ASP A 253 8.22 -7.49 -18.53
CA ASP A 253 9.42 -6.64 -18.61
C ASP A 253 10.73 -7.41 -18.52
N HIS A 254 10.81 -8.40 -17.63
CA HIS A 254 12.06 -9.07 -17.26
C HIS A 254 12.27 -10.41 -17.99
N TYR A 255 11.18 -11.06 -18.51
CA TYR A 255 11.23 -12.42 -19.03
C TYR A 255 11.11 -12.44 -20.56
N GLN A 256 11.70 -13.45 -21.18
CA GLN A 256 11.51 -13.77 -22.60
C GLN A 256 10.34 -14.75 -22.79
N SER A 257 10.18 -15.67 -21.83
CA SER A 257 9.09 -16.66 -21.81
C SER A 257 7.85 -16.06 -21.18
N LEU A 258 6.97 -15.48 -21.97
CA LEU A 258 5.77 -14.75 -21.49
C LEU A 258 4.54 -15.66 -21.29
N GLY A 259 4.57 -16.91 -21.79
CA GLY A 259 3.36 -17.73 -21.85
C GLY A 259 2.31 -17.12 -22.79
N PRO A 260 1.01 -17.22 -22.47
CA PRO A 260 -0.06 -16.70 -23.34
C PRO A 260 -0.41 -15.23 -23.11
N VAL A 261 0.20 -14.56 -22.13
CA VAL A 261 -0.18 -13.18 -21.76
C VAL A 261 0.60 -12.13 -22.53
N THR A 262 -0.02 -10.99 -22.72
CA THR A 262 0.47 -9.86 -23.50
C THR A 262 0.33 -8.54 -22.74
N ARG A 263 0.91 -7.47 -23.27
CA ARG A 263 0.70 -6.10 -22.76
C ARG A 263 -0.78 -5.68 -22.85
N SER A 264 -1.53 -6.19 -23.84
CA SER A 264 -2.98 -5.98 -23.96
C SER A 264 -3.73 -6.59 -22.75
N ASP A 265 -3.33 -7.79 -22.31
CA ASP A 265 -3.91 -8.42 -21.12
C ASP A 265 -3.61 -7.63 -19.85
N TYR A 266 -2.37 -7.14 -19.68
CA TYR A 266 -2.02 -6.27 -18.56
C TYR A 266 -2.94 -5.04 -18.50
N MET A 267 -3.09 -4.33 -19.61
CA MET A 267 -3.93 -3.13 -19.69
C MET A 267 -5.42 -3.43 -19.49
N ARG A 268 -5.90 -4.56 -20.02
CA ARG A 268 -7.28 -5.03 -19.82
C ARG A 268 -7.55 -5.32 -18.34
N LEU A 269 -6.66 -6.05 -17.67
CA LEU A 269 -6.77 -6.39 -16.24
C LEU A 269 -6.64 -5.16 -15.35
N LEU A 270 -5.74 -4.22 -15.68
CA LEU A 270 -5.62 -2.95 -14.98
C LEU A 270 -6.89 -2.10 -15.10
N ARG A 271 -7.51 -2.03 -16.29
CA ARG A 271 -8.80 -1.33 -16.48
C ARG A 271 -9.94 -2.02 -15.74
N GLN A 272 -9.95 -3.35 -15.71
CA GLN A 272 -10.92 -4.12 -14.93
C GLN A 272 -10.79 -3.79 -13.44
N TYR A 273 -9.58 -3.77 -12.90
CA TYR A 273 -9.31 -3.35 -11.53
C TYR A 273 -9.73 -1.89 -11.27
N THR A 274 -9.38 -0.98 -12.18
CA THR A 274 -9.80 0.43 -12.09
C THR A 274 -11.32 0.57 -12.01
N ALA A 275 -12.06 -0.24 -12.79
CA ALA A 275 -13.51 -0.18 -12.82
C ALA A 275 -14.17 -0.56 -11.48
N LEU A 276 -13.54 -1.42 -10.68
CA LEU A 276 -14.01 -1.80 -9.34
C LEU A 276 -14.02 -0.63 -8.36
N HIS A 277 -13.15 0.37 -8.57
CA HIS A 277 -13.08 1.54 -7.70
C HIS A 277 -14.26 2.52 -7.89
N TYR A 278 -15.18 2.24 -8.83
CA TYR A 278 -16.32 3.10 -9.09
C TYR A 278 -17.63 2.41 -8.76
N GLN A 279 -18.35 2.95 -7.78
CA GLN A 279 -19.66 2.47 -7.38
C GLN A 279 -20.79 3.28 -8.04
N GLY A 280 -21.99 2.69 -8.14
CA GLY A 280 -23.14 3.31 -8.76
C GLY A 280 -23.13 3.31 -10.29
N ALA A 281 -24.11 3.97 -10.89
CA ALA A 281 -24.28 4.02 -12.35
C ALA A 281 -24.63 5.43 -12.83
N GLY A 282 -24.27 5.75 -14.08
CA GLY A 282 -24.60 7.02 -14.72
C GLY A 282 -24.08 8.23 -13.94
N LYS A 283 -24.96 9.20 -13.65
CA LYS A 283 -24.60 10.40 -12.89
C LYS A 283 -24.35 10.18 -11.40
N ALA A 284 -24.77 9.04 -10.86
CA ALA A 284 -24.53 8.63 -9.47
C ALA A 284 -23.22 7.84 -9.31
N LYS A 285 -22.49 7.61 -10.40
CA LYS A 285 -21.20 6.93 -10.35
C LYS A 285 -20.19 7.77 -9.57
N ARG A 286 -19.64 7.18 -8.50
CA ARG A 286 -18.66 7.81 -7.61
C ARG A 286 -17.44 6.93 -7.43
N LEU A 287 -16.28 7.52 -7.16
CA LEU A 287 -15.09 6.81 -6.72
C LEU A 287 -15.32 6.37 -5.27
N ASP A 288 -15.23 5.07 -5.03
CA ASP A 288 -15.39 4.48 -3.72
C ASP A 288 -14.68 3.11 -3.72
N LEU A 289 -13.71 2.96 -2.84
CA LEU A 289 -12.87 1.76 -2.77
C LEU A 289 -13.40 0.89 -1.64
N GLU A 290 -13.61 -0.39 -1.96
CA GLU A 290 -14.11 -1.38 -1.02
C GLU A 290 -13.06 -2.46 -0.79
N GLU A 291 -13.23 -3.21 0.27
CA GLU A 291 -12.28 -4.25 0.68
C GLU A 291 -12.25 -5.41 -0.31
N ASP A 292 -13.43 -5.91 -0.73
CA ASP A 292 -13.58 -7.00 -1.69
C ASP A 292 -14.81 -6.87 -2.58
N TYR A 293 -14.83 -7.61 -3.68
CA TYR A 293 -15.88 -7.52 -4.69
C TYR A 293 -16.29 -8.89 -5.23
N HIS A 294 -17.54 -8.97 -5.70
CA HIS A 294 -18.05 -10.15 -6.38
C HIS A 294 -17.44 -10.27 -7.79
N PRO A 295 -16.81 -11.40 -8.15
CA PRO A 295 -16.01 -11.53 -9.38
C PRO A 295 -16.82 -11.45 -10.68
N GLU A 296 -18.13 -11.68 -10.64
CA GLU A 296 -18.99 -11.62 -11.82
C GLU A 296 -19.67 -10.26 -11.99
N THR A 297 -20.03 -9.60 -10.88
CA THR A 297 -20.81 -8.37 -10.91
C THR A 297 -20.00 -7.12 -10.63
N GLY A 298 -18.84 -7.23 -9.94
CA GLY A 298 -18.04 -6.10 -9.49
C GLY A 298 -18.69 -5.31 -8.34
N GLN A 299 -19.75 -5.87 -7.72
CA GLN A 299 -20.36 -5.23 -6.56
C GLN A 299 -19.57 -5.58 -5.29
N PRO A 300 -19.43 -4.66 -4.34
CA PRO A 300 -18.90 -4.96 -3.01
C PRO A 300 -19.63 -6.11 -2.34
N ILE A 301 -18.91 -6.95 -1.60
CA ILE A 301 -19.49 -8.08 -0.85
C ILE A 301 -19.60 -7.72 0.61
N VAL A 302 -18.51 -7.23 1.22
CA VAL A 302 -18.47 -6.88 2.63
C VAL A 302 -19.12 -5.53 2.85
N GLY A 303 -20.21 -5.50 3.64
CA GLY A 303 -20.96 -4.29 3.94
C GLY A 303 -20.57 -3.63 5.27
N LEU A 304 -19.43 -3.97 5.84
CA LEU A 304 -18.97 -3.38 7.10
C LEU A 304 -18.51 -1.95 6.91
N GLU A 305 -18.83 -1.06 7.85
CA GLU A 305 -18.45 0.36 7.80
C GLU A 305 -16.94 0.54 7.58
N ARG A 306 -16.10 -0.29 8.18
CA ARG A 306 -14.64 -0.27 8.02
C ARG A 306 -14.16 -0.71 6.64
N SER A 307 -14.99 -1.34 5.84
CA SER A 307 -14.65 -1.84 4.50
C SER A 307 -14.88 -0.81 3.40
N HIS A 308 -15.59 0.29 3.71
CA HIS A 308 -15.75 1.43 2.83
C HIS A 308 -14.48 2.29 2.81
N HIS A 309 -14.19 2.90 1.66
CA HIS A 309 -13.01 3.77 1.47
C HIS A 309 -11.69 3.08 1.80
N TYR A 310 -11.59 1.82 1.48
CA TYR A 310 -10.46 0.97 1.80
C TYR A 310 -9.18 1.40 1.06
N PHE A 311 -8.00 1.23 1.68
CA PHE A 311 -6.75 1.70 1.10
C PHE A 311 -6.14 0.67 0.15
N HIS A 312 -6.06 1.03 -1.14
CA HIS A 312 -5.37 0.24 -2.16
C HIS A 312 -4.21 1.06 -2.77
N SER A 313 -3.32 1.57 -1.91
CA SER A 313 -2.22 2.47 -2.31
C SER A 313 -1.28 1.87 -3.36
N GLY A 314 -1.07 0.55 -3.35
CA GLY A 314 -0.29 -0.15 -4.35
C GLY A 314 -0.83 -0.07 -5.78
N TYR A 315 -2.09 0.37 -5.98
CA TYR A 315 -2.62 0.66 -7.30
C TYR A 315 -1.78 1.70 -8.07
N ASN A 316 -1.23 2.70 -7.38
CA ASN A 316 -0.39 3.73 -8.01
C ASN A 316 0.91 3.14 -8.56
N ASP A 317 1.43 2.08 -7.94
CA ASP A 317 2.63 1.39 -8.43
C ASP A 317 2.36 0.71 -9.79
N LEU A 318 1.14 0.19 -10.01
CA LEU A 318 0.72 -0.37 -11.30
C LEU A 318 0.71 0.68 -12.41
N ILE A 319 0.42 1.94 -12.07
CA ILE A 319 0.50 3.05 -13.03
C ILE A 319 1.95 3.44 -13.28
N LEU A 320 2.74 3.70 -12.23
CA LEU A 320 4.11 4.22 -12.37
C LEU A 320 5.07 3.16 -12.92
N THR A 321 5.08 1.96 -12.34
CA THR A 321 6.03 0.91 -12.72
C THR A 321 5.52 0.00 -13.84
N GLY A 322 4.21 -0.09 -14.02
CA GLY A 322 3.58 -0.88 -15.07
C GLY A 322 3.25 -0.04 -16.31
N LEU A 323 2.16 0.75 -16.27
CA LEU A 323 1.68 1.50 -17.43
C LEU A 323 2.75 2.48 -17.96
N VAL A 324 3.29 3.35 -17.09
CA VAL A 324 4.34 4.32 -17.44
C VAL A 324 5.70 3.65 -17.59
N GLY A 325 5.92 2.58 -16.85
CA GLY A 325 7.08 1.71 -16.97
C GLY A 325 8.37 2.25 -16.36
N ILE A 326 8.29 3.10 -15.31
CA ILE A 326 9.47 3.56 -14.59
C ILE A 326 10.07 2.38 -13.83
N ARG A 327 11.35 2.07 -14.08
CA ARG A 327 12.11 0.98 -13.46
C ARG A 327 13.20 1.55 -12.58
N PRO A 328 12.97 1.68 -11.25
CA PRO A 328 13.96 2.23 -10.34
C PRO A 328 15.21 1.37 -10.24
N ARG A 329 16.38 2.00 -10.22
CA ARG A 329 17.70 1.35 -10.22
C ARG A 329 18.59 1.92 -9.13
N ALA A 330 19.58 1.11 -8.70
CA ALA A 330 20.57 1.54 -7.71
C ALA A 330 21.69 2.40 -8.29
N ASP A 331 21.88 2.37 -9.62
CA ASP A 331 22.83 3.17 -10.35
C ASP A 331 22.22 4.51 -10.83
N ASP A 332 23.05 5.37 -11.40
CA ASP A 332 22.63 6.69 -11.91
C ASP A 332 21.98 6.58 -13.32
N VAL A 333 21.14 5.55 -13.53
CA VAL A 333 20.39 5.34 -14.76
C VAL A 333 18.89 5.36 -14.48
N LEU A 334 18.15 6.16 -15.22
CA LEU A 334 16.70 6.05 -15.32
C LEU A 334 16.35 5.15 -16.50
N GLU A 335 15.55 4.13 -16.20
CA GLU A 335 15.00 3.20 -17.18
C GLU A 335 13.47 3.32 -17.23
N VAL A 336 12.92 3.40 -18.44
CA VAL A 336 11.48 3.48 -18.69
C VAL A 336 11.11 2.45 -19.76
N ASN A 337 10.10 1.61 -19.48
CA ASN A 337 9.57 0.64 -20.44
C ASN A 337 8.04 0.52 -20.27
N PRO A 338 7.23 1.40 -20.90
CA PRO A 338 5.78 1.37 -20.76
C PRO A 338 5.19 0.01 -21.22
N LEU A 339 4.33 -0.57 -20.40
CA LEU A 339 3.63 -1.82 -20.72
C LEU A 339 2.33 -1.57 -21.52
N LEU A 340 2.40 -0.65 -22.47
CA LEU A 340 1.31 -0.39 -23.40
C LEU A 340 1.39 -1.32 -24.61
N PRO A 341 0.26 -1.83 -25.10
CA PRO A 341 0.21 -2.52 -26.39
C PRO A 341 0.42 -1.52 -27.53
N GLU A 342 0.74 -2.06 -28.71
CA GLU A 342 0.98 -1.27 -29.92
C GLU A 342 -0.28 -0.52 -30.40
N ALA A 343 -0.08 0.51 -31.19
CA ALA A 343 -1.16 1.29 -31.79
C ALA A 343 -2.11 0.40 -32.62
N GLY A 344 -3.42 0.57 -32.43
CA GLY A 344 -4.46 -0.26 -33.05
C GLY A 344 -5.00 -1.35 -32.15
N ASP A 345 -4.32 -1.70 -31.07
CA ASP A 345 -4.87 -2.57 -30.03
C ASP A 345 -5.99 -1.81 -29.27
N PRO A 346 -7.14 -2.46 -28.95
CA PRO A 346 -8.23 -1.82 -28.21
C PRO A 346 -7.85 -1.34 -26.81
N GLN A 347 -6.76 -1.84 -26.25
CA GLN A 347 -6.23 -1.42 -24.94
C GLN A 347 -5.14 -0.34 -25.05
N ALA A 348 -4.72 0.05 -26.25
CA ALA A 348 -3.70 1.08 -26.44
C ALA A 348 -4.14 2.45 -25.89
N LEU A 349 -3.16 3.22 -25.43
CA LEU A 349 -3.34 4.64 -25.13
C LEU A 349 -2.59 5.47 -26.18
N ALA A 350 -3.27 6.46 -26.74
CA ALA A 350 -2.65 7.38 -27.68
C ALA A 350 -1.64 8.31 -27.01
N TRP A 351 -1.84 8.60 -25.74
CA TRP A 351 -0.99 9.50 -24.97
C TRP A 351 -1.09 9.24 -23.47
N PHE A 352 -0.03 9.55 -22.74
CA PHE A 352 0.02 9.75 -21.28
C PHE A 352 1.16 10.68 -20.90
N ARG A 353 1.07 11.28 -19.73
CA ARG A 353 2.19 12.01 -19.09
C ARG A 353 2.14 11.80 -17.58
N ALA A 354 3.22 11.28 -17.01
CA ALA A 354 3.52 11.30 -15.60
C ALA A 354 4.58 12.39 -15.37
N GLN A 355 4.31 13.36 -14.50
CA GLN A 355 5.22 14.47 -14.23
C GLN A 355 5.44 14.64 -12.73
N ASP A 356 6.49 15.36 -12.38
CA ASP A 356 6.90 15.63 -10.99
C ASP A 356 7.17 14.36 -10.18
N VAL A 357 7.52 13.25 -10.85
CA VAL A 357 7.86 12.00 -10.20
C VAL A 357 9.27 12.13 -9.59
N PRO A 358 9.43 11.91 -8.27
CA PRO A 358 10.75 11.97 -7.64
C PRO A 358 11.59 10.77 -8.04
N TYR A 359 12.84 11.01 -8.40
CA TYR A 359 13.83 9.97 -8.71
C TYR A 359 15.24 10.48 -8.42
N HIS A 360 15.98 9.83 -7.51
CA HIS A 360 17.36 10.18 -7.12
C HIS A 360 17.57 11.68 -6.80
N GLY A 361 16.59 12.28 -6.11
CA GLY A 361 16.64 13.71 -5.77
C GLY A 361 16.29 14.67 -6.91
N ARG A 362 15.95 14.15 -8.09
CA ARG A 362 15.48 14.90 -9.26
C ARG A 362 13.97 14.78 -9.42
N ARG A 363 13.39 15.63 -10.24
CA ARG A 363 12.00 15.48 -10.72
C ARG A 363 12.01 15.04 -12.16
N ILE A 364 11.41 13.88 -12.42
CA ILE A 364 11.32 13.35 -13.77
C ILE A 364 9.91 13.49 -14.32
N ALA A 365 9.81 13.58 -15.64
CA ALA A 365 8.55 13.38 -16.35
C ALA A 365 8.74 12.38 -17.49
N VAL A 366 7.75 11.53 -17.66
CA VAL A 366 7.68 10.56 -18.77
C VAL A 366 6.46 10.89 -19.59
N THR A 367 6.64 11.11 -20.89
CA THR A 367 5.57 11.45 -21.82
C THR A 367 5.55 10.46 -22.97
N TRP A 368 4.38 9.91 -23.26
CA TRP A 368 4.05 9.23 -24.50
C TRP A 368 3.03 10.05 -25.27
N ASP A 369 3.31 10.33 -26.54
CA ASP A 369 2.38 10.99 -27.47
C ASP A 369 2.55 10.34 -28.86
N ALA A 370 1.59 9.53 -29.24
CA ALA A 370 1.70 8.64 -30.40
C ALA A 370 1.93 9.39 -31.73
N ASP A 371 1.35 10.55 -31.88
CA ASP A 371 1.49 11.40 -33.08
C ASP A 371 2.10 12.79 -32.81
N GLY A 372 2.28 13.15 -31.54
CA GLY A 372 2.87 14.43 -31.10
C GLY A 372 1.87 15.57 -31.01
N SER A 373 0.58 15.33 -31.27
CA SER A 373 -0.44 16.38 -31.34
C SER A 373 -1.01 16.77 -29.98
N HIS A 374 -1.03 15.86 -29.01
CA HIS A 374 -1.73 16.05 -27.74
C HIS A 374 -1.01 17.02 -26.81
N TYR A 375 0.28 16.80 -26.57
CA TYR A 375 1.08 17.65 -25.65
C TYR A 375 1.85 18.76 -26.37
N GLY A 376 1.94 18.73 -27.69
CA GLY A 376 2.71 19.70 -28.48
C GLY A 376 4.23 19.65 -28.19
N ARG A 377 4.73 18.53 -27.68
CA ARG A 377 6.14 18.32 -27.29
C ARG A 377 6.89 17.39 -28.26
N GLY A 378 6.27 17.03 -29.37
CA GLY A 378 6.79 16.09 -30.37
C GLY A 378 6.33 14.65 -30.14
N LYS A 379 6.40 13.86 -31.19
CA LYS A 379 5.97 12.46 -31.24
C LYS A 379 6.89 11.54 -30.46
N GLY A 380 6.31 10.51 -29.84
CA GLY A 380 7.02 9.37 -29.26
C GLY A 380 7.09 9.38 -27.73
N LEU A 381 7.94 8.50 -27.20
CA LEU A 381 8.24 8.38 -25.79
C LEU A 381 9.41 9.30 -25.44
N SER A 382 9.25 10.15 -24.43
CA SER A 382 10.31 11.05 -23.97
C SER A 382 10.45 11.05 -22.45
N ILE A 383 11.67 11.35 -22.01
CA ILE A 383 12.04 11.53 -20.59
C ILE A 383 12.54 12.96 -20.42
N GLU A 384 11.99 13.63 -19.40
CA GLU A 384 12.49 14.92 -18.92
C GLU A 384 13.06 14.74 -17.50
N VAL A 385 14.17 15.46 -17.23
CA VAL A 385 14.76 15.59 -15.88
C VAL A 385 14.81 17.07 -15.55
N ASP A 386 14.22 17.47 -14.43
CA ASP A 386 14.10 18.86 -13.96
C ASP A 386 13.58 19.80 -15.07
N GLY A 387 12.57 19.33 -15.82
CA GLY A 387 11.90 20.08 -16.88
C GLY A 387 12.66 20.14 -18.23
N ARG A 388 13.81 19.46 -18.36
CA ARG A 388 14.58 19.40 -19.61
C ARG A 388 14.49 18.00 -20.22
N GLU A 389 14.15 17.92 -21.50
CA GLU A 389 14.16 16.64 -22.22
C GLU A 389 15.59 16.12 -22.34
N VAL A 390 15.81 14.87 -21.89
CA VAL A 390 17.13 14.21 -21.88
C VAL A 390 17.19 12.98 -22.79
N ALA A 391 16.03 12.38 -23.10
CA ALA A 391 15.97 11.23 -24.01
C ALA A 391 14.62 11.16 -24.73
N ARG A 392 14.63 10.64 -25.97
CA ARG A 392 13.43 10.40 -26.79
C ARG A 392 13.60 9.22 -27.73
N ARG A 393 12.48 8.53 -27.99
CA ARG A 393 12.36 7.54 -29.05
C ARG A 393 11.01 7.67 -29.74
N PRO A 394 10.88 7.33 -31.05
CA PRO A 394 9.65 7.55 -31.82
C PRO A 394 8.53 6.54 -31.52
N THR A 395 8.85 5.39 -30.90
CA THR A 395 7.91 4.29 -30.65
C THR A 395 7.95 3.89 -29.18
N LEU A 396 6.96 3.12 -28.70
CA LEU A 396 6.99 2.47 -27.40
C LEU A 396 8.18 1.51 -27.26
N GLY A 397 8.58 1.23 -26.05
CA GLY A 397 9.63 0.29 -25.69
C GLY A 397 10.66 0.89 -24.72
N ARG A 398 11.67 0.10 -24.36
CA ARG A 398 12.67 0.47 -23.37
C ARG A 398 13.48 1.68 -23.80
N LEU A 399 13.58 2.67 -22.91
CA LEU A 399 14.37 3.90 -23.07
C LEU A 399 15.15 4.12 -21.78
N THR A 400 16.47 4.30 -21.91
CA THR A 400 17.35 4.55 -20.76
C THR A 400 18.10 5.86 -20.94
N THR A 401 18.40 6.52 -19.83
CA THR A 401 19.23 7.73 -19.82
C THR A 401 20.00 7.81 -18.50
N ALA A 402 21.19 8.39 -18.54
CA ALA A 402 21.90 8.73 -17.30
C ALA A 402 21.15 9.84 -16.57
N VAL A 403 21.00 9.72 -15.27
CA VAL A 403 20.45 10.72 -14.37
C VAL A 403 21.43 10.95 -13.24
N GLU A 404 22.18 12.04 -13.35
CA GLU A 404 23.11 12.44 -12.30
C GLU A 404 22.34 12.66 -10.99
N SER A 405 22.69 11.89 -9.98
CA SER A 405 22.00 11.90 -8.69
C SER A 405 22.20 13.24 -7.97
N ALA A 406 21.11 13.84 -7.51
CA ALA A 406 21.11 14.97 -6.60
C ALA A 406 20.95 14.53 -5.13
N ARG A 407 21.51 13.38 -4.75
CA ARG A 407 21.37 12.70 -3.44
C ARG A 407 21.68 13.59 -2.23
N ASN A 408 22.39 14.71 -2.41
CA ASN A 408 22.67 15.69 -1.37
C ASN A 408 21.64 16.85 -1.33
N ALA A 409 20.67 16.88 -2.23
CA ALA A 409 19.53 17.75 -2.06
C ALA A 409 18.69 17.15 -0.93
N THR A 410 18.87 17.64 0.28
CA THR A 410 17.91 17.44 1.36
C THR A 410 16.54 17.84 0.80
N ILE A 411 15.73 16.87 0.44
CA ILE A 411 14.29 17.11 0.28
C ILE A 411 13.86 17.47 1.68
N ASP A 412 13.72 18.78 1.92
CA ASP A 412 13.22 19.29 3.19
C ASP A 412 11.77 18.80 3.31
N ARG A 413 11.60 17.65 3.92
CA ARG A 413 10.28 17.10 4.19
C ARG A 413 9.81 17.72 5.49
N PRO A 414 8.76 18.55 5.45
CA PRO A 414 8.25 19.14 6.67
C PRO A 414 7.77 18.03 7.61
N ILE A 415 8.39 17.96 8.79
CA ILE A 415 8.03 16.97 9.80
C ILE A 415 6.84 17.50 10.59
N ASN A 416 5.71 16.79 10.56
CA ASN A 416 4.56 17.07 11.43
C ASN A 416 4.96 16.78 12.89
N ARG A 417 5.07 17.84 13.71
CA ARG A 417 5.43 17.75 15.13
C ARG A 417 4.23 17.37 16.02
N ALA A 418 3.02 17.42 15.49
CA ALA A 418 1.78 17.18 16.23
C ALA A 418 1.27 15.74 16.15
N VAL A 419 1.91 14.86 15.37
CA VAL A 419 1.44 13.48 15.24
C VAL A 419 1.75 12.63 16.48
N GLN A 420 0.72 11.99 17.06
CA GLN A 420 0.85 11.01 18.12
C GLN A 420 0.90 9.60 17.53
N LEU A 421 2.09 9.01 17.48
CA LEU A 421 2.30 7.66 16.94
C LEU A 421 1.88 6.55 17.90
N VAL A 422 2.02 6.80 19.21
CA VAL A 422 1.68 5.83 20.26
C VAL A 422 0.74 6.47 21.25
N ARG A 423 -0.43 5.87 21.46
CA ARG A 423 -1.45 6.38 22.38
C ARG A 423 -0.88 6.57 23.79
N GLY A 424 -1.14 7.74 24.38
CA GLY A 424 -0.64 8.10 25.72
C GLY A 424 0.76 8.71 25.77
N GLN A 425 1.54 8.66 24.69
CA GLN A 425 2.80 9.38 24.58
C GLN A 425 2.62 10.82 24.07
N PHE A 426 3.64 11.65 24.16
CA PHE A 426 3.66 12.98 23.58
C PHE A 426 3.86 12.92 22.06
N PRO A 427 3.23 13.85 21.32
CA PRO A 427 2.35 14.96 21.76
C PRO A 427 1.00 14.46 22.29
N LYS A 428 0.39 15.22 23.24
CA LYS A 428 -0.90 14.90 23.82
C LYS A 428 -1.95 15.95 23.49
N GLY A 429 -3.11 15.49 22.99
CA GLY A 429 -4.29 16.33 22.77
C GLY A 429 -5.08 16.55 24.05
N SER A 430 -5.71 17.74 24.17
CA SER A 430 -6.73 18.06 25.16
C SER A 430 -7.74 19.07 24.59
N ALA A 431 -8.94 19.11 25.13
CA ALA A 431 -10.00 19.95 24.58
C ALA A 431 -10.93 20.54 25.64
N SER A 432 -11.66 21.61 25.27
CA SER A 432 -12.63 22.28 26.15
C SER A 432 -13.87 21.43 26.43
N SER A 433 -14.27 20.61 25.49
CA SER A 433 -15.34 19.63 25.59
C SER A 433 -15.00 18.44 24.70
N ASN A 434 -15.63 17.32 24.96
CA ASN A 434 -15.38 16.10 24.20
C ASN A 434 -16.67 15.27 24.19
N THR A 435 -17.19 14.94 23.01
CA THR A 435 -18.36 14.07 22.88
C THR A 435 -17.99 12.60 23.08
N ASP A 436 -16.73 12.25 22.81
CA ASP A 436 -16.18 10.93 23.06
C ASP A 436 -14.76 11.08 23.64
N PRO A 437 -14.55 10.75 24.94
CA PRO A 437 -13.27 10.87 25.60
C PRO A 437 -12.12 10.13 24.92
N GLU A 438 -12.42 9.06 24.20
CA GLU A 438 -11.41 8.26 23.51
C GLU A 438 -10.87 8.95 22.25
N ASN A 439 -11.64 9.86 21.65
CA ASN A 439 -11.32 10.48 20.36
C ASN A 439 -10.58 11.83 20.49
N VAL A 440 -10.20 12.24 21.69
CA VAL A 440 -9.44 13.50 21.84
C VAL A 440 -8.11 13.52 21.09
N HIS A 441 -7.52 12.36 20.86
CA HIS A 441 -6.23 12.22 20.17
C HIS A 441 -6.37 12.06 18.64
N ASP A 442 -7.56 11.78 18.14
CA ASP A 442 -7.78 11.49 16.72
C ASP A 442 -7.58 12.71 15.81
N ALA A 443 -7.53 13.93 16.37
CA ALA A 443 -7.14 15.13 15.62
C ALA A 443 -5.61 15.31 15.47
N ILE A 444 -4.81 14.39 15.97
CA ILE A 444 -3.33 14.35 15.86
C ILE A 444 -2.81 12.93 15.60
N ASP A 445 -3.61 12.08 14.98
CA ASP A 445 -3.25 10.70 14.66
C ASP A 445 -2.63 10.52 13.27
N GLY A 446 -2.56 11.61 12.50
CA GLY A 446 -2.01 11.62 11.14
C GLY A 446 -3.01 11.25 10.05
N ARG A 447 -4.26 10.94 10.40
CA ARG A 447 -5.31 10.49 9.48
C ARG A 447 -6.13 11.67 8.97
N LEU A 448 -6.40 11.67 7.65
CA LEU A 448 -7.11 12.77 7.02
C LEU A 448 -8.13 12.27 6.01
N TRP A 449 -9.40 12.28 6.40
CA TRP A 449 -10.56 12.08 5.51
C TRP A 449 -11.81 12.77 6.04
N PHE A 450 -12.82 12.92 5.18
CA PHE A 450 -14.04 13.66 5.47
C PHE A 450 -15.32 12.84 5.21
N PHE A 451 -15.26 11.54 5.44
CA PHE A 451 -16.41 10.64 5.23
C PHE A 451 -17.36 10.70 6.45
N PRO A 452 -18.67 11.04 6.25
CA PRO A 452 -19.62 11.09 7.37
C PRO A 452 -19.83 9.74 8.05
N GLU A 453 -19.82 8.66 7.27
CA GLU A 453 -20.03 7.29 7.70
C GLU A 453 -18.81 6.69 8.44
N LEU A 454 -17.65 7.28 8.26
CA LEU A 454 -16.42 6.88 8.94
C LEU A 454 -15.83 8.08 9.69
N PRO A 455 -16.40 8.44 10.87
CA PRO A 455 -15.98 9.62 11.61
C PRO A 455 -14.50 9.55 12.01
N ASN A 456 -13.80 10.67 11.85
CA ASN A 456 -12.40 10.85 12.26
C ASN A 456 -12.19 12.20 12.94
N GLY A 457 -11.22 12.29 13.83
CA GLY A 457 -10.84 13.51 14.53
C GLY A 457 -11.63 13.75 15.81
N TRP A 458 -11.31 14.86 16.46
CA TRP A 458 -11.98 15.30 17.69
C TRP A 458 -13.27 16.08 17.38
N SER A 459 -14.33 15.81 18.16
CA SER A 459 -15.62 16.51 18.07
C SER A 459 -15.95 17.23 19.37
N SER A 460 -16.24 18.55 19.28
CA SER A 460 -16.74 19.31 20.42
C SER A 460 -18.20 18.97 20.74
N ALA A 461 -18.62 19.23 21.98
CA ALA A 461 -20.05 19.33 22.27
C ALA A 461 -20.70 20.48 21.48
N PRO A 462 -21.96 20.35 21.01
CA PRO A 462 -22.73 21.48 20.47
C PRO A 462 -22.87 22.58 21.53
N SER A 463 -22.42 23.79 21.24
CA SER A 463 -22.45 24.89 22.20
C SER A 463 -22.25 26.22 21.49
N PRO A 464 -22.93 27.32 21.91
CA PRO A 464 -22.61 28.67 21.48
C PRO A 464 -21.32 29.21 22.10
N ALA A 465 -20.83 28.60 23.20
CA ALA A 465 -19.60 29.01 23.87
C ALA A 465 -18.36 28.66 23.05
N GLY A 466 -17.32 29.46 23.21
CA GLY A 466 -16.03 29.18 22.56
C GLY A 466 -15.48 27.81 22.92
N GLN A 467 -14.94 27.14 21.92
CA GLN A 467 -14.28 25.83 22.06
C GLN A 467 -12.77 25.98 21.85
N TRP A 468 -12.01 25.04 22.41
CA TRP A 468 -10.58 24.98 22.16
C TRP A 468 -10.09 23.53 22.08
N TYR A 469 -9.04 23.34 21.28
CA TYR A 469 -8.23 22.11 21.22
C TYR A 469 -6.78 22.50 21.44
N ALA A 470 -6.06 21.78 22.30
CA ALA A 470 -4.68 22.07 22.65
C ALA A 470 -3.79 20.84 22.50
N ILE A 471 -2.53 21.07 22.14
CA ILE A 471 -1.49 20.08 21.99
C ILE A 471 -0.35 20.40 22.96
N ASP A 472 0.03 19.43 23.76
CA ASP A 472 1.23 19.44 24.60
C ASP A 472 2.30 18.55 23.97
N PHE A 473 3.45 19.12 23.63
CA PHE A 473 4.57 18.38 23.02
C PHE A 473 5.48 17.68 24.06
N GLY A 474 5.29 17.96 25.36
CA GLY A 474 6.14 17.43 26.42
C GLY A 474 7.57 18.00 26.45
N LYS A 475 7.95 18.74 25.43
CA LYS A 475 9.24 19.42 25.26
C LYS A 475 9.09 20.62 24.32
N PRO A 476 9.97 21.63 24.42
CA PRO A 476 9.93 22.75 23.48
C PRO A 476 10.25 22.34 22.04
N VAL A 477 9.39 22.73 21.09
CA VAL A 477 9.53 22.57 19.65
C VAL A 477 9.54 23.94 18.94
N VAL A 478 10.11 24.01 17.75
CA VAL A 478 10.04 25.20 16.90
C VAL A 478 8.91 25.01 15.89
N LEU A 479 8.02 26.00 15.75
CA LEU A 479 6.85 25.96 14.89
C LEU A 479 6.67 27.27 14.14
N GLY A 480 6.32 27.19 12.83
CA GLY A 480 6.05 28.35 11.95
C GLY A 480 4.84 28.17 11.06
N ARG A 481 4.30 26.95 10.96
CA ARG A 481 3.18 26.62 10.06
C ARG A 481 2.21 25.62 10.69
N ALA A 482 0.93 25.73 10.33
CA ALA A 482 -0.10 24.73 10.64
C ALA A 482 -0.95 24.39 9.43
N GLU A 483 -1.45 23.17 9.43
CA GLU A 483 -2.52 22.68 8.56
C GLU A 483 -3.68 22.23 9.45
N LEU A 484 -4.86 22.78 9.19
CA LEU A 484 -6.09 22.50 9.93
C LEU A 484 -7.11 21.90 8.98
N ALA A 485 -7.69 20.76 9.35
CA ALA A 485 -8.74 20.12 8.60
C ALA A 485 -10.03 20.06 9.45
N PHE A 486 -11.15 20.55 8.89
CA PHE A 486 -12.45 20.56 9.57
C PHE A 486 -13.50 19.89 8.72
N PHE A 487 -14.30 19.03 9.35
CA PHE A 487 -15.47 18.43 8.74
C PHE A 487 -16.71 19.28 8.90
N ALA A 488 -17.59 19.31 7.86
CA ALA A 488 -18.89 19.95 7.90
C ALA A 488 -19.92 19.14 7.10
N ASP A 489 -21.06 18.80 7.72
CA ASP A 489 -22.13 18.01 7.11
C ASP A 489 -23.38 18.84 6.77
N GLY A 490 -23.35 20.14 7.04
CA GLY A 490 -24.50 21.03 6.91
C GLY A 490 -25.61 20.83 7.97
N LYS A 491 -25.51 19.77 8.78
CA LYS A 491 -26.51 19.35 9.79
C LYS A 491 -26.02 19.62 11.21
N GLY A 492 -25.24 18.72 11.78
CA GLY A 492 -24.74 18.75 13.16
C GLY A 492 -23.42 19.45 13.31
N PHE A 493 -22.55 19.35 12.29
CA PHE A 493 -21.21 19.91 12.27
C PHE A 493 -21.09 21.12 11.36
N ALA A 494 -20.33 22.10 11.81
CA ALA A 494 -19.96 23.27 11.01
C ALA A 494 -18.53 23.70 11.33
N VAL A 495 -17.84 24.26 10.34
CA VAL A 495 -16.55 24.93 10.58
C VAL A 495 -16.76 26.14 11.50
N PRO A 496 -15.79 26.49 12.35
CA PRO A 496 -15.92 27.66 13.23
C PRO A 496 -16.08 28.97 12.41
N ARG A 497 -16.90 29.90 12.89
CA ARG A 497 -17.05 31.20 12.26
C ARG A 497 -15.83 32.12 12.44
N GLY A 498 -14.97 31.80 13.40
CA GLY A 498 -13.73 32.46 13.68
C GLY A 498 -12.81 31.57 14.53
N TYR A 499 -11.53 31.70 14.35
CA TYR A 499 -10.56 30.91 15.09
C TYR A 499 -9.23 31.66 15.24
N ARG A 500 -8.43 31.27 16.23
CA ARG A 500 -7.08 31.82 16.46
C ARG A 500 -6.19 30.78 17.09
N LEU A 501 -4.93 30.79 16.69
CA LEU A 501 -3.90 29.92 17.23
C LEU A 501 -3.09 30.65 18.31
N GLN A 502 -2.87 30.01 19.43
CA GLN A 502 -2.06 30.52 20.54
C GLN A 502 -0.95 29.53 20.88
N ALA A 503 0.17 30.05 21.38
CA ALA A 503 1.29 29.27 21.89
C ALA A 503 1.58 29.67 23.35
N MET A 504 2.14 28.74 24.13
CA MET A 504 2.62 29.00 25.47
C MET A 504 4.01 29.68 25.38
N ILE A 505 4.10 30.93 25.77
CA ILE A 505 5.34 31.71 25.70
C ILE A 505 5.49 32.49 27.00
N GLY A 506 6.59 32.22 27.72
CA GLY A 506 6.88 32.89 29.01
C GLY A 506 5.83 32.59 30.08
N GLY A 507 5.29 31.37 30.11
CA GLY A 507 4.29 30.94 31.09
C GLY A 507 2.85 31.41 30.80
N GLY A 508 2.60 32.08 29.65
CA GLY A 508 1.26 32.58 29.28
C GLY A 508 0.89 32.27 27.82
N TRP A 509 -0.42 32.18 27.58
CA TRP A 509 -0.92 31.99 26.20
C TRP A 509 -0.81 33.29 25.39
N LYS A 510 -0.07 33.27 24.30
CA LYS A 510 0.03 34.38 23.34
C LYS A 510 -0.53 33.98 21.98
N THR A 511 -1.32 34.89 21.38
CA THR A 511 -1.84 34.68 20.04
C THR A 511 -0.72 34.82 19.01
N ILE A 512 -0.56 33.79 18.16
CA ILE A 512 0.48 33.73 17.13
C ILE A 512 -0.11 33.81 15.71
N ALA A 513 -1.38 33.45 15.54
CA ALA A 513 -2.11 33.63 14.28
C ALA A 513 -3.58 33.94 14.52
N THR A 514 -4.13 34.91 13.79
CA THR A 514 -5.55 35.27 13.77
C THR A 514 -6.01 35.40 12.30
N PRO A 515 -6.41 34.27 11.67
CA PRO A 515 -6.91 34.31 10.30
C PRO A 515 -8.20 35.09 10.16
N ARG A 516 -8.47 35.63 8.98
CA ARG A 516 -9.74 36.27 8.65
C ARG A 516 -10.73 35.22 8.09
N GLY A 517 -11.97 35.25 8.57
CA GLY A 517 -13.04 34.38 8.09
C GLY A 517 -13.03 32.97 8.72
N SER A 518 -13.83 32.08 8.14
CA SER A 518 -13.94 30.67 8.53
C SER A 518 -12.87 29.84 7.84
N PRO A 519 -12.43 28.70 8.42
CA PRO A 519 -11.57 27.76 7.72
C PRO A 519 -12.31 27.07 6.56
N VAL A 520 -11.56 26.38 5.71
CA VAL A 520 -12.12 25.58 4.61
C VAL A 520 -12.88 24.39 5.20
N ALA A 521 -14.11 24.15 4.72
CA ALA A 521 -14.87 22.94 5.07
C ALA A 521 -14.42 21.78 4.19
N ASP A 522 -14.29 20.59 4.79
CA ASP A 522 -13.89 19.34 4.12
C ASP A 522 -12.63 19.49 3.25
N GLY A 523 -11.66 20.22 3.81
CA GLY A 523 -10.39 20.56 3.16
C GLY A 523 -9.36 21.07 4.15
N ILE A 524 -8.18 21.46 3.65
CA ILE A 524 -7.06 21.90 4.47
C ILE A 524 -6.98 23.43 4.48
N THR A 525 -6.91 24.02 5.67
CA THR A 525 -6.62 25.42 5.90
C THR A 525 -5.17 25.60 6.35
N PHE A 526 -4.41 26.41 5.62
CA PHE A 526 -3.01 26.67 5.92
C PHE A 526 -2.84 27.94 6.74
N LEU A 527 -2.03 27.89 7.80
CA LEU A 527 -1.60 29.04 8.59
C LEU A 527 -0.07 29.14 8.58
N ARG A 528 0.44 30.39 8.57
CA ARG A 528 1.87 30.67 8.72
C ARG A 528 2.09 31.83 9.68
N TRP A 529 3.18 31.77 10.45
CA TRP A 529 3.62 32.82 11.36
C TRP A 529 5.16 32.79 11.49
N PRO A 530 5.80 33.84 12.01
CA PRO A 530 7.24 33.80 12.30
C PRO A 530 7.56 32.68 13.29
N ALA A 531 8.60 31.91 13.00
CA ALA A 531 8.97 30.74 13.79
C ALA A 531 9.09 31.07 15.29
N ILE A 532 8.47 30.26 16.14
CA ILE A 532 8.46 30.40 17.58
C ILE A 532 8.87 29.08 18.26
N ARG A 533 9.42 29.19 19.46
CA ARG A 533 9.73 28.04 20.32
C ARG A 533 8.68 27.92 21.44
N THR A 534 8.01 26.78 21.53
CA THR A 534 6.95 26.52 22.51
C THR A 534 6.83 25.02 22.82
N ASP A 535 6.32 24.69 24.01
CA ASP A 535 5.98 23.32 24.40
C ASP A 535 4.49 23.02 24.26
N LYS A 536 3.62 24.06 24.07
CA LYS A 536 2.17 23.89 23.95
C LYS A 536 1.58 24.90 22.98
N VAL A 537 0.60 24.42 22.23
CA VAL A 537 -0.25 25.27 21.37
C VAL A 537 -1.72 25.00 21.68
N ARG A 538 -2.60 25.97 21.39
CA ARG A 538 -4.05 25.74 21.38
C ARG A 538 -4.73 26.51 20.27
N LEU A 539 -5.72 25.87 19.69
CA LEU A 539 -6.63 26.45 18.72
C LEU A 539 -7.92 26.86 19.42
N LEU A 540 -8.19 28.16 19.49
CA LEU A 540 -9.45 28.70 20.01
C LEU A 540 -10.42 28.86 18.84
N MET A 541 -11.66 28.41 19.01
CA MET A 541 -12.67 28.36 17.95
C MET A 541 -13.98 28.93 18.44
N THR A 542 -14.68 29.70 17.58
CA THR A 542 -16.02 30.20 17.85
C THR A 542 -17.02 29.40 17.02
N PRO A 543 -17.90 28.58 17.64
CA PRO A 543 -18.87 27.78 16.92
C PRO A 543 -19.83 28.65 16.06
N LYS A 544 -20.26 28.09 14.94
CA LYS A 544 -21.27 28.72 14.07
C LYS A 544 -22.66 28.20 14.42
N GLY A 545 -23.51 29.09 14.91
CA GLY A 545 -24.90 28.74 15.21
C GLY A 545 -25.11 27.67 16.30
N GLY A 546 -24.16 27.53 17.24
CA GLY A 546 -24.21 26.52 18.29
C GLY A 546 -23.94 25.07 17.85
N LYS A 547 -23.58 24.84 16.57
CA LYS A 547 -23.25 23.52 16.05
C LYS A 547 -21.94 23.02 16.62
N ALA A 548 -21.76 21.68 16.63
CA ALA A 548 -20.51 21.07 17.00
C ALA A 548 -19.40 21.39 15.98
N ILE A 549 -18.17 21.40 16.43
CA ILE A 549 -16.97 21.51 15.60
C ILE A 549 -16.31 20.14 15.58
N ARG A 550 -16.00 19.62 14.38
CA ARG A 550 -15.13 18.46 14.21
C ARG A 550 -13.82 18.90 13.58
N LEU A 551 -12.74 18.79 14.35
CA LEU A 551 -11.37 18.97 13.88
C LEU A 551 -10.83 17.61 13.49
N VAL A 552 -10.73 17.37 12.20
CA VAL A 552 -10.31 16.08 11.64
C VAL A 552 -8.81 15.86 11.87
N GLU A 553 -8.00 16.89 11.59
CA GLU A 553 -6.56 16.79 11.77
C GLU A 553 -5.93 18.16 12.02
N PHE A 554 -4.93 18.21 12.91
CA PHE A 554 -4.18 19.41 13.28
C PHE A 554 -2.68 19.14 13.16
N LYS A 555 -2.10 19.49 12.02
CA LYS A 555 -0.66 19.34 11.76
C LYS A 555 0.09 20.61 12.08
N LEU A 556 1.31 20.46 12.61
CA LEU A 556 2.20 21.55 13.01
C LEU A 556 3.62 21.29 12.51
N PHE A 557 4.23 22.30 11.88
CA PHE A 557 5.54 22.20 11.26
C PHE A 557 6.44 23.35 11.67
N GLN A 558 7.74 23.16 11.49
CA GLN A 558 8.72 24.17 11.82
C GLN A 558 8.68 25.36 10.84
N ASP A 559 8.33 25.11 9.56
CA ASP A 559 8.38 26.08 8.44
C ASP A 559 7.15 26.06 7.55
#